data_b2689601fa89cdddb2129a2b051caf55
#
_entry.id   b2689601fa89cdddb2129a2b051caf55
#
_cell.length_a   1.000
_cell.length_b   1.000
_cell.length_c   1.000
_cell.angle_alpha   90.00
_cell.angle_beta   90.00
_cell.angle_gamma   90.00
#
_symmetry.space_group_name_H-M   'P 1'
#
loop_
_entity.id
_entity.type
_entity.pdbx_description
1 polymer ?
#
loop_
_entity_poly.entity_id
_entity_poly.type
_entity_poly.pdbx_seq_one_letter_code
_entity_poly.pdbx_strand_id
1 'polypeptide(L)'
;ADAAKSTAHGLFGVLNQATVRNLTVGAAGDKLTVRGTAGAGTAIAGVAAFATESVIESVTNNVSISFEAEDPAGTLVMLAGIAGQMTGTTIGGTSAAVKCANNGDITTGPIANTANGGTGMQVGGICAYIKSAENNLIGYCTNNGRVNAPSGRGGGLAGTFEKGTIANSLNNGLVEDDAAGQYAGQKDKYGIKRMGGLVGGSTTTGCVIENCNNLGNVITHLGCRTGGFSGHNLGTIRNCKNTGAIIGNVTVDGANLHGPGWACGYNQSASLIKGCIGNGFVGDYDTYKDAPTTAPAAMHTTAVCHKQSNYDTEENTVDWSLPAYYDWELKQSVQLHPGVKYTYYEFTNLPRKMHVLELDLTNDAVEISTSMADDIVPNPNGNNNSNNGKNIRETLSENCARKRAEGQEILAGFNTGFFNSHDGFPRGLHIEEGRPDFVNNKTVRTSLTNHANAFTVFKDRTASCGKKVFTGKIEVGGAEYEYYSINDTILRQGSVSQEANLYTARYKKTPHPGTPSLTNPLLKNALYVVAKNTSGNPMTVNDGWFEATVTRIDDGRTTPLAEAPYLTTLDEWAVQLTGATAEAFAAKLSVGS
;
A
#
# COMPACT_ATOMS: atom_id res chain seq x y z
N ALA A 1 -28.05 -31.58 -17.76
CA ALA A 1 -28.66 -30.82 -18.87
C ALA A 1 -27.69 -30.76 -20.05
N ASP A 2 -28.23 -30.58 -21.23
CA ASP A 2 -27.48 -30.59 -22.49
C ASP A 2 -27.45 -29.16 -23.07
N ALA A 3 -26.25 -28.55 -23.14
CA ALA A 3 -26.06 -27.19 -23.61
C ALA A 3 -26.39 -26.97 -25.10
N ALA A 4 -26.34 -28.03 -25.91
CA ALA A 4 -26.71 -27.97 -27.33
C ALA A 4 -28.22 -27.84 -27.56
N LYS A 5 -29.04 -28.22 -26.55
CA LYS A 5 -30.49 -28.19 -26.66
C LYS A 5 -31.16 -26.95 -26.09
N SER A 6 -30.45 -26.20 -25.29
CA SER A 6 -30.93 -24.94 -24.68
C SER A 6 -29.79 -24.04 -24.29
N THR A 7 -30.03 -22.73 -24.38
CA THR A 7 -29.10 -21.71 -23.89
C THR A 7 -29.44 -21.21 -22.47
N ALA A 8 -30.54 -21.72 -21.90
CA ALA A 8 -31.04 -21.30 -20.58
C ALA A 8 -31.22 -22.50 -19.67
N HIS A 9 -30.40 -22.63 -18.63
CA HIS A 9 -30.42 -23.72 -17.67
C HIS A 9 -30.54 -23.17 -16.23
N GLY A 10 -31.56 -23.53 -15.54
CA GLY A 10 -31.85 -23.12 -14.16
C GLY A 10 -33.22 -23.62 -13.74
N LEU A 11 -33.61 -23.36 -12.49
CA LEU A 11 -34.99 -23.62 -12.06
C LEU A 11 -35.97 -22.85 -12.96
N PHE A 12 -35.62 -21.61 -13.28
CA PHE A 12 -36.29 -20.77 -14.26
C PHE A 12 -35.35 -20.53 -15.45
N GLY A 13 -35.79 -20.81 -16.67
CA GLY A 13 -35.02 -20.46 -17.87
C GLY A 13 -34.94 -18.95 -18.06
N VAL A 14 -36.08 -18.26 -17.96
CA VAL A 14 -36.18 -16.81 -18.11
C VAL A 14 -37.16 -16.24 -17.08
N LEU A 15 -36.75 -15.19 -16.40
CA LEU A 15 -37.61 -14.30 -15.63
C LEU A 15 -37.71 -12.95 -16.37
N ASN A 16 -38.91 -12.46 -16.59
CA ASN A 16 -39.16 -11.17 -17.20
C ASN A 16 -40.29 -10.47 -16.42
N GLN A 17 -39.98 -9.30 -15.84
CA GLN A 17 -40.88 -8.53 -14.98
C GLN A 17 -41.52 -9.39 -13.88
N ALA A 18 -40.74 -10.31 -13.32
CA ALA A 18 -41.20 -11.32 -12.39
C ALA A 18 -40.60 -11.11 -11.00
N THR A 19 -41.26 -11.63 -9.99
CA THR A 19 -40.76 -11.63 -8.61
C THR A 19 -40.64 -13.07 -8.11
N VAL A 20 -39.47 -13.42 -7.62
CA VAL A 20 -39.18 -14.69 -6.93
C VAL A 20 -38.82 -14.40 -5.48
N ARG A 21 -39.57 -15.02 -4.54
CA ARG A 21 -39.39 -14.77 -3.10
C ARG A 21 -39.42 -16.03 -2.28
N ASN A 22 -38.71 -16.00 -1.15
CA ASN A 22 -38.81 -17.06 -0.10
C ASN A 22 -38.58 -18.45 -0.66
N LEU A 23 -37.56 -18.61 -1.47
CA LEU A 23 -37.24 -19.85 -2.17
C LEU A 23 -35.89 -20.41 -1.72
N THR A 24 -35.86 -21.70 -1.42
CA THR A 24 -34.62 -22.45 -1.27
C THR A 24 -34.54 -23.48 -2.40
N VAL A 25 -33.46 -23.43 -3.17
CA VAL A 25 -33.21 -24.36 -4.28
C VAL A 25 -32.22 -25.41 -3.83
N GLY A 26 -32.65 -26.66 -3.81
CA GLY A 26 -31.85 -27.83 -3.48
C GLY A 26 -31.36 -27.91 -2.04
N ALA A 27 -30.64 -28.97 -1.76
CA ALA A 27 -29.95 -29.23 -0.50
C ALA A 27 -28.44 -29.25 -0.67
N ALA A 28 -27.72 -29.23 0.44
CA ALA A 28 -26.26 -29.35 0.40
C ALA A 28 -25.84 -30.68 -0.25
N GLY A 29 -24.97 -30.59 -1.25
CA GLY A 29 -24.52 -31.75 -2.04
C GLY A 29 -25.27 -31.98 -3.35
N ASP A 30 -26.39 -31.30 -3.57
CA ASP A 30 -27.08 -31.34 -4.87
C ASP A 30 -26.23 -30.66 -5.96
N LYS A 31 -26.36 -31.19 -7.19
CA LYS A 31 -25.55 -30.73 -8.33
C LYS A 31 -26.40 -30.57 -9.59
N LEU A 32 -26.19 -29.44 -10.28
CA LEU A 32 -26.64 -29.23 -11.65
C LEU A 32 -25.41 -29.26 -12.55
N THR A 33 -25.28 -30.29 -13.35
CA THR A 33 -24.21 -30.38 -14.38
C THR A 33 -24.81 -30.18 -15.76
N VAL A 34 -24.26 -29.18 -16.49
CA VAL A 34 -24.59 -28.97 -17.90
C VAL A 34 -23.40 -29.44 -18.73
N ARG A 35 -23.66 -30.25 -19.76
CA ARG A 35 -22.62 -30.84 -20.63
C ARG A 35 -22.90 -30.51 -22.08
N GLY A 36 -21.83 -30.48 -22.86
CA GLY A 36 -21.92 -30.35 -24.30
C GLY A 36 -21.31 -29.06 -24.86
N THR A 37 -21.58 -28.80 -26.13
CA THR A 37 -21.14 -27.59 -26.80
C THR A 37 -22.03 -26.42 -26.41
N ALA A 38 -21.44 -25.36 -25.83
CA ALA A 38 -22.19 -24.17 -25.47
C ALA A 38 -22.60 -23.38 -26.71
N GLY A 39 -23.87 -23.10 -26.86
CA GLY A 39 -24.38 -22.11 -27.81
C GLY A 39 -23.97 -20.68 -27.37
N ALA A 40 -23.97 -19.73 -28.29
CA ALA A 40 -23.68 -18.35 -27.99
C ALA A 40 -24.65 -17.78 -26.92
N GLY A 41 -24.11 -17.28 -25.79
CA GLY A 41 -24.91 -16.72 -24.70
C GLY A 41 -25.59 -17.75 -23.80
N THR A 42 -25.03 -18.95 -23.64
CA THR A 42 -25.52 -19.94 -22.68
C THR A 42 -25.42 -19.43 -21.25
N ALA A 43 -26.55 -19.42 -20.54
CA ALA A 43 -26.66 -19.03 -19.15
C ALA A 43 -27.09 -20.20 -18.27
N ILE A 44 -26.38 -20.42 -17.17
CA ILE A 44 -26.57 -21.53 -16.26
C ILE A 44 -26.59 -20.98 -14.85
N ALA A 45 -27.68 -21.24 -14.09
CA ALA A 45 -27.78 -20.78 -12.72
C ALA A 45 -28.69 -21.70 -11.88
N GLY A 46 -28.55 -21.64 -10.57
CA GLY A 46 -29.44 -22.39 -9.65
C GLY A 46 -30.86 -21.88 -9.70
N VAL A 47 -31.10 -20.60 -9.82
CA VAL A 47 -32.42 -19.99 -9.79
C VAL A 47 -32.87 -19.59 -11.19
N ALA A 48 -32.25 -18.61 -11.83
CA ALA A 48 -32.68 -18.12 -13.12
C ALA A 48 -31.50 -18.02 -14.12
N ALA A 49 -31.65 -18.59 -15.30
CA ALA A 49 -30.64 -18.43 -16.33
C ALA A 49 -30.57 -16.95 -16.80
N PHE A 50 -31.73 -16.37 -17.10
CA PHE A 50 -31.86 -14.95 -17.48
C PHE A 50 -32.91 -14.26 -16.59
N ALA A 51 -32.61 -13.06 -16.09
CA ALA A 51 -33.51 -12.23 -15.33
C ALA A 51 -33.53 -10.80 -15.89
N THR A 52 -34.69 -10.33 -16.33
CA THR A 52 -34.89 -8.99 -16.89
C THR A 52 -35.98 -8.27 -16.11
N GLU A 53 -35.72 -7.04 -15.67
CA GLU A 53 -36.67 -6.19 -14.94
C GLU A 53 -37.38 -6.92 -13.78
N SER A 54 -36.65 -7.80 -13.11
CA SER A 54 -37.20 -8.76 -12.15
C SER A 54 -36.66 -8.53 -10.74
N VAL A 55 -37.30 -9.14 -9.74
CA VAL A 55 -36.88 -9.10 -8.35
C VAL A 55 -36.69 -10.55 -7.83
N ILE A 56 -35.52 -10.82 -7.27
CA ILE A 56 -35.19 -12.09 -6.63
C ILE A 56 -34.76 -11.76 -5.20
N GLU A 57 -35.61 -12.08 -4.21
CA GLU A 57 -35.38 -11.72 -2.81
C GLU A 57 -35.67 -12.86 -1.84
N SER A 58 -34.93 -12.94 -0.74
CA SER A 58 -35.04 -14.04 0.24
C SER A 58 -34.85 -15.40 -0.41
N VAL A 59 -33.87 -15.54 -1.30
CA VAL A 59 -33.62 -16.75 -2.06
C VAL A 59 -32.26 -17.34 -1.68
N THR A 60 -32.26 -18.66 -1.44
CA THR A 60 -31.02 -19.40 -1.16
C THR A 60 -30.83 -20.50 -2.20
N ASN A 61 -29.67 -20.52 -2.84
CA ASN A 61 -29.24 -21.66 -3.67
C ASN A 61 -28.23 -22.52 -2.89
N ASN A 62 -28.53 -23.83 -2.77
CA ASN A 62 -27.63 -24.82 -2.19
C ASN A 62 -27.02 -25.76 -3.23
N VAL A 63 -27.46 -25.64 -4.50
CA VAL A 63 -27.03 -26.52 -5.58
C VAL A 63 -25.69 -26.08 -6.11
N SER A 64 -24.73 -26.98 -6.16
CA SER A 64 -23.47 -26.76 -6.89
C SER A 64 -23.71 -26.82 -8.39
N ILE A 65 -23.12 -25.87 -9.14
CA ILE A 65 -23.37 -25.73 -10.58
C ILE A 65 -22.06 -25.96 -11.33
N SER A 66 -22.11 -26.87 -12.30
CA SER A 66 -20.94 -27.15 -13.13
C SER A 66 -21.28 -27.15 -14.62
N PHE A 67 -20.30 -26.66 -15.40
CA PHE A 67 -20.33 -26.76 -16.85
C PHE A 67 -19.11 -27.56 -17.34
N GLU A 68 -19.42 -28.66 -18.05
CA GLU A 68 -18.42 -29.53 -18.66
C GLU A 68 -18.48 -29.35 -20.18
N ALA A 69 -17.53 -28.58 -20.75
CA ALA A 69 -17.50 -28.30 -22.16
C ALA A 69 -16.99 -29.46 -23.00
N GLU A 70 -17.66 -29.79 -24.08
CA GLU A 70 -17.20 -30.76 -25.09
C GLU A 70 -16.38 -30.11 -26.19
N ASP A 71 -16.67 -28.85 -26.54
CA ASP A 71 -15.88 -28.06 -27.49
C ASP A 71 -15.61 -26.67 -26.94
N PRO A 72 -14.37 -26.35 -26.62
CA PRO A 72 -14.01 -25.11 -25.94
C PRO A 72 -13.95 -23.86 -26.82
N ALA A 73 -14.53 -23.82 -28.02
CA ALA A 73 -14.37 -22.66 -28.90
C ALA A 73 -15.32 -21.49 -28.58
N GLY A 74 -14.75 -20.40 -28.11
CA GLY A 74 -15.14 -18.99 -28.34
C GLY A 74 -16.54 -18.47 -27.98
N THR A 75 -17.38 -19.20 -27.22
CA THR A 75 -18.75 -18.77 -26.93
C THR A 75 -18.91 -18.18 -25.54
N LEU A 76 -19.77 -17.18 -25.41
CA LEU A 76 -20.12 -16.58 -24.11
C LEU A 76 -20.92 -17.60 -23.27
N VAL A 77 -20.36 -18.01 -22.15
CA VAL A 77 -21.00 -18.87 -21.15
C VAL A 77 -21.05 -18.16 -19.81
N MET A 78 -22.21 -18.18 -19.17
CA MET A 78 -22.48 -17.48 -17.93
C MET A 78 -22.94 -18.47 -16.86
N LEU A 79 -22.16 -18.63 -15.79
CA LEU A 79 -22.48 -19.53 -14.68
C LEU A 79 -22.61 -18.76 -13.36
N ALA A 80 -23.67 -19.01 -12.61
CA ALA A 80 -23.85 -18.40 -11.31
C ALA A 80 -24.73 -19.21 -10.36
N GLY A 81 -24.67 -18.88 -9.06
CA GLY A 81 -25.55 -19.50 -8.06
C GLY A 81 -27.00 -19.03 -8.17
N ILE A 82 -27.25 -17.76 -8.43
CA ILE A 82 -28.60 -17.16 -8.47
C ILE A 82 -29.04 -16.81 -9.89
N ALA A 83 -28.29 -15.99 -10.61
CA ALA A 83 -28.67 -15.61 -11.97
C ALA A 83 -27.49 -15.69 -12.95
N GLY A 84 -27.70 -16.34 -14.10
CA GLY A 84 -26.69 -16.38 -15.16
C GLY A 84 -26.46 -15.00 -15.79
N GLN A 85 -27.54 -14.31 -16.17
CA GLN A 85 -27.52 -12.92 -16.60
C GLN A 85 -28.63 -12.12 -15.95
N MET A 86 -28.34 -10.89 -15.57
CA MET A 86 -29.35 -9.94 -15.12
C MET A 86 -29.30 -8.62 -15.92
N THR A 87 -30.49 -8.02 -16.13
CA THR A 87 -30.67 -6.72 -16.80
C THR A 87 -31.83 -6.00 -16.12
N GLY A 88 -31.62 -4.81 -15.57
CA GLY A 88 -32.63 -4.06 -14.86
C GLY A 88 -33.24 -4.78 -13.65
N THR A 89 -32.49 -5.70 -13.04
CA THR A 89 -32.98 -6.66 -12.07
C THR A 89 -32.37 -6.39 -10.69
N THR A 90 -33.14 -6.66 -9.64
CA THR A 90 -32.68 -6.66 -8.25
C THR A 90 -32.54 -8.08 -7.73
N ILE A 91 -31.34 -8.44 -7.20
CA ILE A 91 -31.09 -9.66 -6.44
C ILE A 91 -30.78 -9.26 -4.99
N GLY A 92 -31.52 -9.81 -4.03
CA GLY A 92 -31.56 -9.32 -2.66
C GLY A 92 -32.38 -8.04 -2.58
N GLY A 93 -31.82 -6.95 -2.08
CA GLY A 93 -32.56 -5.69 -2.00
C GLY A 93 -31.78 -4.59 -1.27
N THR A 94 -32.51 -3.60 -0.76
CA THR A 94 -31.94 -2.48 -0.01
C THR A 94 -31.91 -2.71 1.51
N SER A 95 -32.32 -3.90 1.96
CA SER A 95 -32.41 -4.27 3.38
C SER A 95 -31.91 -5.69 3.61
N ALA A 96 -31.30 -5.93 4.75
CA ALA A 96 -30.86 -7.26 5.18
C ALA A 96 -32.02 -8.26 5.40
N ALA A 97 -33.29 -7.77 5.45
CA ALA A 97 -34.45 -8.63 5.59
C ALA A 97 -34.76 -9.46 4.32
N VAL A 98 -34.25 -9.06 3.16
CA VAL A 98 -34.53 -9.70 1.86
C VAL A 98 -33.27 -10.29 1.21
N LYS A 99 -32.29 -10.63 2.01
CA LYS A 99 -30.99 -11.16 1.57
C LYS A 99 -31.10 -12.43 0.73
N CYS A 100 -30.19 -12.56 -0.24
CA CYS A 100 -30.01 -13.81 -0.98
C CYS A 100 -28.67 -14.47 -0.66
N ALA A 101 -28.59 -15.78 -0.83
CA ALA A 101 -27.37 -16.53 -0.59
C ALA A 101 -27.11 -17.59 -1.66
N ASN A 102 -25.85 -17.78 -2.00
CA ASN A 102 -25.36 -18.94 -2.73
C ASN A 102 -24.45 -19.76 -1.81
N ASN A 103 -24.79 -21.03 -1.60
CA ASN A 103 -24.01 -21.97 -0.81
C ASN A 103 -23.36 -23.06 -1.69
N GLY A 104 -23.79 -23.18 -2.94
CA GLY A 104 -23.27 -24.18 -3.88
C GLY A 104 -22.02 -23.68 -4.60
N ASP A 105 -21.12 -24.60 -4.92
CA ASP A 105 -19.93 -24.31 -5.72
C ASP A 105 -20.28 -24.03 -7.17
N ILE A 106 -19.62 -23.08 -7.78
CA ILE A 106 -19.76 -22.74 -9.19
C ILE A 106 -18.46 -23.08 -9.89
N THR A 107 -18.47 -24.12 -10.69
CA THR A 107 -17.25 -24.67 -11.30
C THR A 107 -17.40 -24.89 -12.79
N THR A 108 -16.34 -24.67 -13.52
CA THR A 108 -16.36 -24.89 -14.96
C THR A 108 -15.00 -25.40 -15.44
N GLY A 109 -15.04 -26.18 -16.53
CA GLY A 109 -13.88 -26.46 -17.34
C GLY A 109 -13.45 -25.24 -18.17
N PRO A 110 -12.24 -25.23 -18.74
CA PRO A 110 -11.78 -24.12 -19.55
C PRO A 110 -12.50 -24.07 -20.88
N ILE A 111 -12.81 -22.85 -21.31
CA ILE A 111 -13.20 -22.57 -22.68
C ILE A 111 -12.03 -21.86 -23.36
N ALA A 112 -11.58 -22.34 -24.51
CA ALA A 112 -10.55 -21.66 -25.30
C ALA A 112 -11.06 -20.26 -25.69
N ASN A 113 -10.34 -19.24 -25.25
CA ASN A 113 -10.68 -17.86 -25.56
C ASN A 113 -9.58 -17.25 -26.43
N THR A 114 -9.88 -17.11 -27.71
CA THR A 114 -8.97 -16.51 -28.69
C THR A 114 -9.05 -14.99 -28.74
N ALA A 115 -9.98 -14.37 -28.00
CA ALA A 115 -10.15 -12.93 -27.97
C ALA A 115 -9.41 -12.31 -26.77
N ASN A 116 -8.57 -11.32 -27.03
CA ASN A 116 -7.95 -10.50 -25.99
C ASN A 116 -9.00 -9.85 -25.10
N GLY A 117 -9.01 -10.19 -23.82
CA GLY A 117 -9.89 -9.57 -22.83
C GLY A 117 -10.88 -10.47 -22.11
N GLY A 118 -10.86 -11.79 -22.34
CA GLY A 118 -11.57 -12.74 -21.50
C GLY A 118 -13.09 -12.60 -21.52
N THR A 119 -13.69 -12.54 -22.72
CA THR A 119 -15.15 -12.41 -22.87
C THR A 119 -15.91 -13.74 -22.93
N GLY A 120 -15.20 -14.88 -23.06
CA GLY A 120 -15.83 -16.17 -23.29
C GLY A 120 -16.58 -16.74 -22.08
N MET A 121 -16.02 -16.63 -20.89
CA MET A 121 -16.62 -17.20 -19.69
C MET A 121 -16.81 -16.13 -18.61
N GLN A 122 -18.01 -16.15 -18.04
CA GLN A 122 -18.39 -15.29 -16.92
C GLN A 122 -18.89 -16.17 -15.78
N VAL A 123 -18.24 -16.10 -14.64
CA VAL A 123 -18.57 -16.93 -13.48
C VAL A 123 -18.74 -16.06 -12.24
N GLY A 124 -19.89 -16.17 -11.59
CA GLY A 124 -20.17 -15.41 -10.38
C GLY A 124 -20.87 -16.24 -9.31
N GLY A 125 -20.53 -16.04 -8.06
CA GLY A 125 -21.24 -16.71 -6.97
C GLY A 125 -22.73 -16.33 -6.93
N ILE A 126 -23.07 -15.07 -7.20
CA ILE A 126 -24.45 -14.57 -7.23
C ILE A 126 -24.95 -14.38 -8.66
N CYS A 127 -24.22 -13.63 -9.50
CA CYS A 127 -24.60 -13.38 -10.87
C CYS A 127 -23.37 -13.48 -11.80
N ALA A 128 -23.49 -14.14 -12.93
CA ALA A 128 -22.35 -14.24 -13.84
C ALA A 128 -22.17 -12.97 -14.67
N TYR A 129 -23.25 -12.38 -15.18
CA TYR A 129 -23.19 -11.23 -16.05
C TYR A 129 -24.26 -10.17 -15.70
N ILE A 130 -23.82 -9.06 -15.16
CA ILE A 130 -24.66 -7.89 -14.92
C ILE A 130 -24.58 -7.00 -16.16
N LYS A 131 -25.61 -7.06 -17.01
CA LYS A 131 -25.67 -6.35 -18.27
C LYS A 131 -26.04 -4.89 -18.06
N SER A 132 -25.68 -4.02 -18.99
CA SER A 132 -25.87 -2.57 -18.88
C SER A 132 -27.33 -2.15 -18.68
N ALA A 133 -27.68 -1.77 -17.45
CA ALA A 133 -28.94 -1.13 -17.07
C ALA A 133 -28.75 -0.34 -15.74
N GLU A 134 -29.37 0.83 -15.61
CA GLU A 134 -29.18 1.73 -14.47
C GLU A 134 -29.61 1.11 -13.14
N ASN A 135 -30.71 0.38 -13.14
CA ASN A 135 -31.38 -0.16 -11.96
C ASN A 135 -30.94 -1.60 -11.60
N ASN A 136 -29.80 -2.08 -12.12
CA ASN A 136 -29.24 -3.34 -11.60
C ASN A 136 -28.79 -3.17 -10.15
N LEU A 137 -29.23 -4.06 -9.28
CA LEU A 137 -28.83 -4.10 -7.88
C LEU A 137 -28.54 -5.54 -7.44
N ILE A 138 -27.35 -5.76 -6.88
CA ILE A 138 -27.06 -6.89 -6.00
C ILE A 138 -26.88 -6.31 -4.60
N GLY A 139 -27.84 -6.56 -3.70
CA GLY A 139 -27.83 -5.98 -2.37
C GLY A 139 -28.06 -7.02 -1.27
N TYR A 140 -27.25 -6.96 -0.21
CA TYR A 140 -27.32 -7.88 0.92
C TYR A 140 -27.22 -9.36 0.52
N CYS A 141 -26.40 -9.64 -0.49
CA CYS A 141 -26.17 -11.01 -0.96
C CYS A 141 -24.91 -11.61 -0.35
N THR A 142 -24.93 -12.93 -0.13
CA THR A 142 -23.76 -13.65 0.37
C THR A 142 -23.42 -14.82 -0.56
N ASN A 143 -22.17 -14.90 -0.98
CA ASN A 143 -21.63 -16.09 -1.61
C ASN A 143 -20.76 -16.86 -0.61
N ASN A 144 -21.14 -18.11 -0.33
CA ASN A 144 -20.39 -19.05 0.49
C ASN A 144 -19.72 -20.15 -0.35
N GLY A 145 -20.20 -20.36 -1.58
CA GLY A 145 -19.69 -21.37 -2.48
C GLY A 145 -18.38 -20.93 -3.16
N ARG A 146 -17.58 -21.90 -3.52
CA ARG A 146 -16.36 -21.72 -4.32
C ARG A 146 -16.72 -21.27 -5.74
N VAL A 147 -15.93 -20.39 -6.31
CA VAL A 147 -16.01 -19.96 -7.71
C VAL A 147 -14.73 -20.37 -8.43
N ASN A 148 -14.81 -21.29 -9.37
CA ASN A 148 -13.68 -21.72 -10.19
C ASN A 148 -13.93 -21.32 -11.66
N ALA A 149 -13.08 -20.43 -12.18
CA ALA A 149 -13.20 -19.87 -13.53
C ALA A 149 -11.87 -19.95 -14.29
N PRO A 150 -11.51 -21.10 -14.87
CA PRO A 150 -10.22 -21.31 -15.52
C PRO A 150 -10.01 -20.48 -16.80
N SER A 151 -11.05 -19.83 -17.32
CA SER A 151 -10.95 -18.89 -18.43
C SER A 151 -11.94 -17.73 -18.27
N GLY A 152 -11.61 -16.54 -18.73
CA GLY A 152 -12.53 -15.40 -18.71
C GLY A 152 -12.52 -14.59 -17.42
N ARG A 153 -13.70 -14.41 -16.80
CA ARG A 153 -13.87 -13.54 -15.64
C ARG A 153 -14.58 -14.27 -14.52
N GLY A 154 -13.96 -14.29 -13.34
CA GLY A 154 -14.52 -14.92 -12.14
C GLY A 154 -14.61 -13.93 -10.98
N GLY A 155 -15.73 -13.91 -10.28
CA GLY A 155 -15.90 -13.10 -9.08
C GLY A 155 -16.81 -13.76 -8.05
N GLY A 156 -16.50 -13.53 -6.78
CA GLY A 156 -17.28 -14.11 -5.68
C GLY A 156 -18.76 -13.68 -5.71
N LEU A 157 -19.05 -12.46 -6.15
CA LEU A 157 -20.42 -12.00 -6.37
C LEU A 157 -20.78 -11.96 -7.85
N ALA A 158 -19.94 -11.36 -8.70
CA ALA A 158 -20.25 -11.27 -10.12
C ALA A 158 -19.01 -11.49 -11.03
N GLY A 159 -19.20 -12.16 -12.16
CA GLY A 159 -18.15 -12.37 -13.17
C GLY A 159 -17.87 -11.08 -13.94
N THR A 160 -18.88 -10.53 -14.61
CA THR A 160 -18.82 -9.27 -15.34
C THR A 160 -19.87 -8.28 -14.86
N PHE A 161 -19.46 -7.03 -14.74
CA PHE A 161 -20.30 -5.95 -14.30
C PHE A 161 -20.20 -4.75 -15.24
N GLU A 162 -21.29 -4.48 -15.99
CA GLU A 162 -21.35 -3.38 -16.96
C GLU A 162 -21.93 -2.09 -16.37
N LYS A 163 -22.99 -2.16 -15.57
CA LYS A 163 -23.63 -0.99 -14.97
C LYS A 163 -24.56 -1.36 -13.82
N GLY A 164 -24.67 -0.47 -12.81
CA GLY A 164 -25.54 -0.61 -11.66
C GLY A 164 -24.79 -0.58 -10.33
N THR A 165 -25.34 -1.22 -9.30
CA THR A 165 -24.77 -1.20 -7.94
C THR A 165 -24.68 -2.61 -7.35
N ILE A 166 -23.54 -2.92 -6.73
CA ILE A 166 -23.35 -4.05 -5.82
C ILE A 166 -23.12 -3.45 -4.43
N ALA A 167 -24.00 -3.71 -3.47
CA ALA A 167 -23.94 -3.08 -2.16
C ALA A 167 -24.17 -4.05 -1.01
N ASN A 168 -23.58 -3.77 0.15
CA ASN A 168 -23.80 -4.48 1.41
C ASN A 168 -23.70 -6.00 1.29
N SER A 169 -22.86 -6.49 0.43
CA SER A 169 -22.78 -7.89 0.04
C SER A 169 -21.43 -8.51 0.42
N LEU A 170 -21.41 -9.83 0.55
CA LEU A 170 -20.31 -10.58 1.15
C LEU A 170 -19.88 -11.74 0.26
N ASN A 171 -18.58 -11.91 0.05
CA ASN A 171 -17.99 -13.15 -0.45
C ASN A 171 -17.19 -13.85 0.63
N ASN A 172 -17.59 -15.07 1.00
CA ASN A 172 -16.84 -15.99 1.85
C ASN A 172 -16.14 -17.09 1.05
N GLY A 173 -16.59 -17.31 -0.19
CA GLY A 173 -16.12 -18.41 -1.03
C GLY A 173 -14.74 -18.15 -1.62
N LEU A 174 -13.97 -19.21 -1.83
CA LEU A 174 -12.74 -19.20 -2.60
C LEU A 174 -13.04 -18.83 -4.06
N VAL A 175 -12.26 -17.91 -4.63
CA VAL A 175 -12.29 -17.58 -6.06
C VAL A 175 -10.96 -18.01 -6.68
N GLU A 176 -11.01 -18.85 -7.70
CA GLU A 176 -9.80 -19.41 -8.29
C GLU A 176 -9.93 -19.64 -9.81
N ASP A 177 -8.79 -19.76 -10.49
CA ASP A 177 -8.76 -19.95 -11.94
C ASP A 177 -8.45 -21.39 -12.38
N ASP A 178 -7.88 -22.22 -11.52
CA ASP A 178 -7.52 -23.60 -11.88
C ASP A 178 -7.17 -24.45 -10.67
N ALA A 179 -8.19 -24.95 -10.03
CA ALA A 179 -8.08 -25.74 -8.80
C ALA A 179 -7.14 -26.96 -8.84
N ALA A 180 -6.92 -27.49 -10.03
CA ALA A 180 -6.17 -28.73 -10.19
C ALA A 180 -4.80 -28.53 -10.87
N GLY A 181 -4.43 -27.31 -11.22
CA GLY A 181 -3.21 -27.03 -11.98
C GLY A 181 -3.22 -27.64 -13.39
N GLN A 182 -4.40 -28.01 -13.90
CA GLN A 182 -4.55 -28.73 -15.18
C GLN A 182 -4.18 -27.89 -16.40
N TYR A 183 -4.21 -26.57 -16.25
CA TYR A 183 -4.03 -25.62 -17.36
C TYR A 183 -2.76 -24.80 -17.26
N ALA A 184 -1.88 -25.19 -16.35
CA ALA A 184 -0.56 -24.58 -16.19
C ALA A 184 0.19 -24.53 -17.54
N GLY A 185 0.77 -23.38 -17.86
CA GLY A 185 1.47 -23.17 -19.12
C GLY A 185 0.59 -22.92 -20.36
N GLN A 186 -0.74 -22.93 -20.24
CA GLN A 186 -1.67 -22.72 -21.35
C GLN A 186 -2.26 -21.30 -21.42
N LYS A 187 -1.57 -20.28 -20.90
CA LYS A 187 -2.04 -18.89 -20.87
C LYS A 187 -2.44 -18.35 -22.27
N ASP A 188 -1.71 -18.73 -23.30
CA ASP A 188 -1.94 -18.23 -24.66
C ASP A 188 -3.24 -18.78 -25.25
N LYS A 189 -3.70 -19.93 -24.76
CA LYS A 189 -4.95 -20.56 -25.19
C LYS A 189 -6.18 -19.98 -24.48
N TYR A 190 -6.03 -19.54 -23.22
CA TYR A 190 -7.16 -19.14 -22.38
C TYR A 190 -7.23 -17.62 -22.12
N GLY A 191 -6.31 -16.86 -22.68
CA GLY A 191 -6.30 -15.39 -22.61
C GLY A 191 -6.04 -14.81 -21.21
N ILE A 192 -6.12 -13.49 -21.12
CA ILE A 192 -5.96 -12.77 -19.85
C ILE A 192 -7.25 -12.88 -19.05
N LYS A 193 -7.12 -13.42 -17.86
CA LYS A 193 -8.23 -13.59 -16.93
C LYS A 193 -8.38 -12.39 -16.02
N ARG A 194 -9.56 -12.25 -15.47
CA ARG A 194 -9.89 -11.21 -14.49
C ARG A 194 -10.59 -11.86 -13.31
N MET A 195 -9.90 -11.93 -12.20
CA MET A 195 -10.38 -12.62 -11.00
C MET A 195 -10.48 -11.64 -9.83
N GLY A 196 -11.63 -11.56 -9.21
CA GLY A 196 -11.85 -10.70 -8.07
C GLY A 196 -12.66 -11.35 -6.96
N GLY A 197 -12.33 -11.04 -5.72
CA GLY A 197 -13.07 -11.55 -4.58
C GLY A 197 -14.55 -11.15 -4.60
N LEU A 198 -14.88 -9.98 -5.16
CA LEU A 198 -16.24 -9.54 -5.38
C LEU A 198 -16.62 -9.63 -6.87
N VAL A 199 -15.85 -9.03 -7.75
CA VAL A 199 -16.17 -8.90 -9.18
C VAL A 199 -14.97 -9.26 -10.04
N GLY A 200 -15.14 -10.12 -11.03
CA GLY A 200 -14.09 -10.44 -12.00
C GLY A 200 -13.65 -9.22 -12.78
N GLY A 201 -14.58 -8.42 -13.30
CA GLY A 201 -14.25 -7.15 -13.90
C GLY A 201 -15.45 -6.25 -14.16
N SER A 202 -15.34 -4.96 -13.81
CA SER A 202 -16.23 -3.91 -14.27
C SER A 202 -15.78 -3.39 -15.64
N THR A 203 -16.72 -2.91 -16.46
CA THR A 203 -16.46 -2.54 -17.86
C THR A 203 -16.80 -1.10 -18.18
N THR A 204 -17.47 -0.38 -17.28
CA THR A 204 -17.82 1.03 -17.46
C THR A 204 -17.67 1.80 -16.14
N THR A 205 -17.66 3.12 -16.23
CA THR A 205 -17.66 4.02 -15.06
C THR A 205 -19.00 4.02 -14.29
N GLY A 206 -20.06 3.48 -14.88
CA GLY A 206 -21.37 3.35 -14.23
C GLY A 206 -21.49 2.16 -13.26
N CYS A 207 -20.40 1.48 -12.94
CA CYS A 207 -20.34 0.39 -11.95
C CYS A 207 -20.01 0.95 -10.57
N VAL A 208 -20.81 0.62 -9.58
CA VAL A 208 -20.58 1.00 -8.18
C VAL A 208 -20.54 -0.27 -7.32
N ILE A 209 -19.46 -0.45 -6.56
CA ILE A 209 -19.32 -1.48 -5.54
C ILE A 209 -19.12 -0.77 -4.21
N GLU A 210 -20.05 -0.96 -3.27
CA GLU A 210 -20.00 -0.24 -2.01
C GLU A 210 -20.39 -1.06 -0.79
N ASN A 211 -19.76 -0.77 0.34
CA ASN A 211 -20.04 -1.44 1.62
C ASN A 211 -19.98 -2.97 1.53
N CYS A 212 -19.14 -3.52 0.66
CA CYS A 212 -19.02 -4.95 0.43
C CYS A 212 -17.76 -5.52 1.07
N ASN A 213 -17.81 -6.79 1.45
CA ASN A 213 -16.68 -7.48 2.04
C ASN A 213 -16.25 -8.68 1.21
N ASN A 214 -14.94 -8.85 1.05
CA ASN A 214 -14.36 -10.11 0.59
C ASN A 214 -13.59 -10.75 1.75
N LEU A 215 -14.04 -11.91 2.22
CA LEU A 215 -13.37 -12.75 3.21
C LEU A 215 -12.71 -13.97 2.55
N GLY A 216 -13.19 -14.35 1.36
CA GLY A 216 -12.66 -15.46 0.60
C GLY A 216 -11.29 -15.15 -0.03
N ASN A 217 -10.46 -16.17 -0.12
CA ASN A 217 -9.19 -16.05 -0.85
C ASN A 217 -9.44 -15.96 -2.36
N VAL A 218 -8.53 -15.27 -3.07
CA VAL A 218 -8.49 -15.25 -4.53
C VAL A 218 -7.16 -15.83 -4.98
N ILE A 219 -7.20 -16.97 -5.66
CA ILE A 219 -6.01 -17.72 -6.06
C ILE A 219 -5.98 -17.88 -7.57
N THR A 220 -4.95 -17.33 -8.21
CA THR A 220 -4.80 -17.40 -9.66
C THR A 220 -3.38 -17.84 -10.02
N HIS A 221 -3.26 -18.87 -10.82
CA HIS A 221 -1.97 -19.41 -11.15
C HIS A 221 -1.56 -19.21 -12.63
N LEU A 222 -2.50 -18.85 -13.48
CA LEU A 222 -2.23 -18.65 -14.90
C LEU A 222 -1.90 -17.20 -15.29
N GLY A 223 -1.61 -16.34 -14.31
CA GLY A 223 -1.34 -14.93 -14.56
C GLY A 223 -2.59 -14.15 -14.97
N CYS A 224 -3.13 -13.42 -14.03
CA CYS A 224 -4.40 -12.73 -14.15
C CYS A 224 -4.30 -11.30 -13.64
N ARG A 225 -5.30 -10.51 -13.98
CA ARG A 225 -5.63 -9.34 -13.16
C ARG A 225 -6.41 -9.85 -11.96
N THR A 226 -5.74 -9.91 -10.82
CA THR A 226 -6.25 -10.55 -9.61
C THR A 226 -6.42 -9.52 -8.51
N GLY A 227 -7.60 -9.41 -7.94
CA GLY A 227 -7.86 -8.42 -6.88
C GLY A 227 -8.82 -8.89 -5.80
N GLY A 228 -8.68 -8.32 -4.61
CA GLY A 228 -9.59 -8.62 -3.50
C GLY A 228 -11.02 -8.16 -3.76
N PHE A 229 -11.18 -7.03 -4.45
CA PHE A 229 -12.50 -6.55 -4.87
C PHE A 229 -12.75 -6.85 -6.35
N SER A 230 -11.83 -6.47 -7.22
CA SER A 230 -12.01 -6.61 -8.65
C SER A 230 -10.72 -6.98 -9.36
N GLY A 231 -10.78 -7.92 -10.29
CA GLY A 231 -9.66 -8.18 -11.19
C GLY A 231 -9.36 -6.99 -12.08
N HIS A 232 -10.40 -6.31 -12.59
CA HIS A 232 -10.28 -5.11 -13.40
C HIS A 232 -11.39 -4.12 -13.05
N ASN A 233 -11.02 -2.93 -12.56
CA ASN A 233 -11.96 -1.89 -12.19
C ASN A 233 -11.96 -0.72 -13.19
N LEU A 234 -13.16 -0.39 -13.72
CA LEU A 234 -13.46 0.83 -14.47
C LEU A 234 -14.46 1.73 -13.74
N GLY A 235 -15.04 1.26 -12.64
CA GLY A 235 -16.06 1.97 -11.87
C GLY A 235 -15.55 2.52 -10.55
N THR A 236 -16.46 2.69 -9.63
CA THR A 236 -16.20 3.15 -8.26
C THR A 236 -16.29 1.99 -7.29
N ILE A 237 -15.28 1.81 -6.44
CA ILE A 237 -15.28 0.91 -5.30
C ILE A 237 -15.12 1.77 -4.05
N ARG A 238 -16.09 1.70 -3.13
CA ARG A 238 -16.04 2.54 -1.91
C ARG A 238 -16.50 1.79 -0.66
N ASN A 239 -15.85 2.12 0.46
CA ASN A 239 -16.17 1.56 1.78
C ASN A 239 -16.19 0.03 1.79
N CYS A 240 -15.33 -0.61 1.00
CA CYS A 240 -15.23 -2.05 0.89
C CYS A 240 -14.06 -2.60 1.69
N LYS A 241 -14.16 -3.88 2.07
CA LYS A 241 -13.19 -4.57 2.90
C LYS A 241 -12.71 -5.85 2.24
N ASN A 242 -11.39 -6.06 2.22
CA ASN A 242 -10.80 -7.32 1.83
C ASN A 242 -9.95 -7.91 2.97
N THR A 243 -10.33 -9.09 3.46
CA THR A 243 -9.53 -9.87 4.42
C THR A 243 -9.02 -11.18 3.85
N GLY A 244 -9.50 -11.56 2.67
CA GLY A 244 -9.01 -12.73 1.95
C GLY A 244 -7.57 -12.52 1.44
N ALA A 245 -6.81 -13.61 1.36
CA ALA A 245 -5.50 -13.62 0.71
C ALA A 245 -5.67 -13.53 -0.81
N ILE A 246 -4.82 -12.74 -1.45
CA ILE A 246 -4.77 -12.56 -2.90
C ILE A 246 -3.46 -13.15 -3.41
N ILE A 247 -3.56 -14.24 -4.14
CA ILE A 247 -2.40 -15.02 -4.58
C ILE A 247 -2.42 -15.16 -6.10
N GLY A 248 -1.32 -14.79 -6.74
CA GLY A 248 -1.23 -14.88 -8.18
C GLY A 248 0.14 -14.50 -8.71
N ASN A 249 0.47 -15.00 -9.89
CA ASN A 249 1.73 -14.68 -10.55
C ASN A 249 1.63 -13.41 -11.39
N VAL A 250 2.72 -12.66 -11.43
CA VAL A 250 2.87 -11.54 -12.34
C VAL A 250 3.12 -12.08 -13.75
N THR A 251 2.35 -11.60 -14.71
CA THR A 251 2.49 -11.98 -16.12
C THR A 251 2.67 -10.76 -17.00
N VAL A 252 3.47 -10.92 -18.04
CA VAL A 252 3.66 -9.90 -19.07
C VAL A 252 2.80 -10.26 -20.29
N ASP A 253 1.98 -9.30 -20.73
CA ASP A 253 1.21 -9.40 -21.97
C ASP A 253 1.49 -8.15 -22.81
N GLY A 254 2.33 -8.31 -23.83
CA GLY A 254 2.87 -7.19 -24.58
C GLY A 254 3.59 -6.18 -23.67
N ALA A 255 3.14 -4.93 -23.67
CA ALA A 255 3.66 -3.89 -22.79
C ALA A 255 2.97 -3.85 -21.39
N ASN A 256 2.03 -4.76 -21.12
CA ASN A 256 1.24 -4.73 -19.90
C ASN A 256 1.70 -5.80 -18.90
N LEU A 257 1.87 -5.37 -17.66
CA LEU A 257 2.04 -6.25 -16.50
C LEU A 257 0.68 -6.53 -15.88
N HIS A 258 0.40 -7.78 -15.59
CA HIS A 258 -0.78 -8.24 -14.86
C HIS A 258 -0.34 -9.00 -13.61
N GLY A 259 -1.07 -8.87 -12.51
CA GLY A 259 -0.72 -9.54 -11.27
C GLY A 259 -1.69 -9.23 -10.14
N PRO A 260 -1.38 -9.70 -8.94
CA PRO A 260 -2.24 -9.55 -7.78
C PRO A 260 -2.15 -8.16 -7.14
N GLY A 261 -3.30 -7.64 -6.68
CA GLY A 261 -3.41 -6.47 -5.82
C GLY A 261 -4.47 -6.70 -4.76
N TRP A 262 -4.28 -6.24 -3.52
CA TRP A 262 -5.25 -6.53 -2.46
C TRP A 262 -6.63 -5.90 -2.71
N ALA A 263 -6.72 -4.81 -3.45
CA ALA A 263 -7.98 -4.21 -3.88
C ALA A 263 -8.31 -4.61 -5.32
N CYS A 264 -7.42 -4.34 -6.27
CA CYS A 264 -7.64 -4.58 -7.68
C CYS A 264 -6.39 -5.12 -8.36
N GLY A 265 -6.56 -6.01 -9.34
CA GLY A 265 -5.48 -6.38 -10.25
C GLY A 265 -5.12 -5.24 -11.19
N TYR A 266 -6.11 -4.50 -11.67
CA TYR A 266 -5.94 -3.31 -12.47
C TYR A 266 -7.02 -2.27 -12.18
N ASN A 267 -6.62 -1.04 -11.84
CA ASN A 267 -7.50 0.10 -11.67
C ASN A 267 -7.26 1.09 -12.80
N GLN A 268 -8.28 1.37 -13.61
CA GLN A 268 -8.13 2.20 -14.81
C GLN A 268 -8.26 3.68 -14.48
N SER A 269 -7.77 4.56 -15.36
CA SER A 269 -7.58 5.99 -15.10
C SER A 269 -8.81 6.81 -14.67
N ALA A 270 -10.01 6.36 -15.01
CA ALA A 270 -11.25 7.03 -14.61
C ALA A 270 -11.93 6.39 -13.41
N SER A 271 -11.32 5.34 -12.83
CA SER A 271 -11.92 4.55 -11.76
C SER A 271 -11.45 4.99 -10.39
N LEU A 272 -12.33 4.87 -9.39
CA LEU A 272 -12.09 5.31 -8.03
C LEU A 272 -12.08 4.13 -7.06
N ILE A 273 -11.16 4.15 -6.09
CA ILE A 273 -11.17 3.28 -4.91
C ILE A 273 -11.11 4.20 -3.70
N LYS A 274 -12.18 4.27 -2.91
CA LYS A 274 -12.31 5.26 -1.83
C LYS A 274 -12.79 4.65 -0.52
N GLY A 275 -12.16 4.99 0.60
CA GLY A 275 -12.54 4.51 1.92
C GLY A 275 -12.48 2.99 2.06
N CYS A 276 -11.68 2.30 1.24
CA CYS A 276 -11.56 0.86 1.23
C CYS A 276 -10.42 0.41 2.13
N ILE A 277 -10.56 -0.80 2.67
CA ILE A 277 -9.59 -1.37 3.60
C ILE A 277 -9.17 -2.74 3.14
N GLY A 278 -7.87 -2.98 3.22
CA GLY A 278 -7.28 -4.26 2.95
C GLY A 278 -6.34 -4.68 4.05
N ASN A 279 -6.60 -5.85 4.60
CA ASN A 279 -5.69 -6.58 5.46
C ASN A 279 -5.39 -7.96 4.89
N GLY A 280 -5.85 -8.19 3.66
CA GLY A 280 -5.56 -9.40 2.91
C GLY A 280 -4.09 -9.46 2.52
N PHE A 281 -3.56 -10.65 2.52
CA PHE A 281 -2.22 -10.95 2.06
C PHE A 281 -2.18 -10.94 0.53
N VAL A 282 -1.11 -10.37 -0.04
CA VAL A 282 -0.82 -10.45 -1.47
C VAL A 282 0.48 -11.22 -1.66
N GLY A 283 0.43 -12.31 -2.40
CA GLY A 283 1.57 -13.20 -2.59
C GLY A 283 1.67 -13.79 -3.99
N ASP A 284 2.84 -14.30 -4.28
CA ASP A 284 3.10 -15.04 -5.51
C ASP A 284 2.60 -16.48 -5.38
N TYR A 285 2.00 -16.99 -6.46
CA TYR A 285 1.37 -18.29 -6.50
C TYR A 285 2.34 -19.43 -6.21
N ASP A 286 3.52 -19.42 -6.81
CA ASP A 286 4.46 -20.54 -6.68
C ASP A 286 4.95 -20.72 -5.24
N THR A 287 5.01 -19.64 -4.49
CA THR A 287 5.41 -19.65 -3.07
C THR A 287 4.27 -20.03 -2.13
N TYR A 288 3.04 -19.59 -2.40
CA TYR A 288 1.95 -19.61 -1.40
C TYR A 288 0.72 -20.43 -1.76
N LYS A 289 0.70 -21.11 -2.90
CA LYS A 289 -0.45 -21.89 -3.38
C LYS A 289 -0.95 -22.97 -2.38
N ASP A 290 -0.01 -23.59 -1.66
CA ASP A 290 -0.31 -24.70 -0.76
C ASP A 290 -0.68 -24.26 0.67
N ALA A 291 -0.46 -23.00 1.00
CA ALA A 291 -0.73 -22.44 2.33
C ALA A 291 -1.24 -20.99 2.29
N PRO A 292 -2.35 -20.71 1.60
CA PRO A 292 -2.83 -19.34 1.40
C PRO A 292 -3.32 -18.64 2.67
N THR A 293 -3.56 -19.40 3.73
CA THR A 293 -3.99 -18.90 5.04
C THR A 293 -2.83 -18.75 6.04
N THR A 294 -1.67 -19.31 5.73
CA THR A 294 -0.50 -19.17 6.59
C THR A 294 0.10 -17.79 6.33
N ALA A 295 0.01 -16.90 7.32
CA ALA A 295 0.67 -15.60 7.22
C ALA A 295 2.17 -15.82 7.07
N PRO A 296 2.81 -15.34 5.99
CA PRO A 296 4.24 -15.49 5.81
C PRO A 296 4.99 -14.69 6.87
N ALA A 297 6.18 -15.14 7.22
CA ALA A 297 7.05 -14.45 8.16
C ALA A 297 7.47 -13.03 7.71
N ALA A 298 7.31 -12.73 6.42
CA ALA A 298 7.50 -11.40 5.85
C ALA A 298 6.23 -11.02 5.06
N MET A 299 5.55 -9.98 5.48
CA MET A 299 4.46 -9.39 4.69
C MET A 299 5.05 -8.80 3.42
N HIS A 300 4.63 -9.34 2.29
CA HIS A 300 4.87 -8.67 1.03
C HIS A 300 4.00 -7.42 0.96
N THR A 301 4.64 -6.36 0.61
CA THR A 301 4.07 -5.04 0.49
C THR A 301 2.95 -5.04 -0.55
N THR A 302 1.75 -5.05 -0.11
CA THR A 302 0.68 -4.10 -0.31
C THR A 302 0.71 -3.35 -1.64
N ALA A 303 0.76 -4.03 -2.77
CA ALA A 303 0.26 -3.38 -3.95
C ALA A 303 -1.26 -3.30 -3.81
N VAL A 304 -1.79 -2.12 -3.54
CA VAL A 304 -3.25 -1.88 -3.51
C VAL A 304 -3.85 -2.30 -4.85
N CYS A 305 -3.20 -1.89 -5.93
CA CYS A 305 -3.48 -2.35 -7.28
C CYS A 305 -2.16 -2.76 -7.93
N HIS A 306 -2.15 -3.87 -8.65
CA HIS A 306 -0.95 -4.30 -9.36
C HIS A 306 -0.56 -3.29 -10.46
N LYS A 307 -1.53 -2.79 -11.18
CA LYS A 307 -1.37 -1.69 -12.15
C LYS A 307 -2.47 -0.67 -11.94
N GLN A 308 -2.08 0.59 -11.88
CA GLN A 308 -3.02 1.70 -11.80
C GLN A 308 -2.45 2.94 -12.47
N SER A 309 -3.33 3.82 -12.90
CA SER A 309 -2.99 5.08 -13.51
C SER A 309 -3.25 6.30 -12.62
N ASN A 310 -4.11 6.20 -11.60
CA ASN A 310 -4.58 7.35 -10.81
C ASN A 310 -4.76 7.06 -9.31
N TYR A 311 -3.96 6.18 -8.72
CA TYR A 311 -4.17 5.81 -7.31
C TYR A 311 -3.75 6.90 -6.32
N ASP A 312 -2.74 7.73 -6.66
CA ASP A 312 -2.18 8.75 -5.78
C ASP A 312 -2.97 10.07 -5.76
N THR A 313 -4.21 10.07 -6.27
CA THR A 313 -5.08 11.25 -6.19
C THR A 313 -5.83 11.29 -4.86
N GLU A 314 -6.21 12.48 -4.40
CA GLU A 314 -7.05 12.66 -3.21
C GLU A 314 -8.39 11.92 -3.30
N GLU A 315 -8.83 11.57 -4.50
CA GLU A 315 -10.06 10.84 -4.77
C GLU A 315 -9.94 9.33 -4.47
N ASN A 316 -8.73 8.77 -4.52
CA ASN A 316 -8.45 7.37 -4.18
C ASN A 316 -7.89 7.29 -2.75
N THR A 317 -8.73 7.09 -1.78
CA THR A 317 -8.35 6.99 -0.36
C THR A 317 -8.55 5.59 0.16
N VAL A 318 -7.56 5.09 0.88
CA VAL A 318 -7.65 3.85 1.64
C VAL A 318 -7.76 4.20 3.12
N ASP A 319 -8.76 3.69 3.76
CA ASP A 319 -8.88 3.80 5.21
C ASP A 319 -8.08 2.66 5.86
N TRP A 320 -7.04 3.03 6.57
CA TRP A 320 -6.19 2.13 7.33
C TRP A 320 -6.59 2.04 8.80
N SER A 321 -7.79 2.48 9.16
CA SER A 321 -8.26 2.38 10.53
C SER A 321 -8.41 0.91 10.94
N LEU A 322 -7.50 0.46 11.75
CA LEU A 322 -7.31 -0.93 12.15
C LEU A 322 -8.46 -1.58 12.92
N PRO A 323 -9.22 -0.88 13.80
CA PRO A 323 -10.10 -1.55 14.75
C PRO A 323 -11.22 -2.39 14.14
N ALA A 324 -11.64 -2.09 12.92
CA ALA A 324 -12.80 -2.74 12.31
C ALA A 324 -12.51 -4.09 11.60
N TYR A 325 -11.22 -4.48 11.47
CA TYR A 325 -10.82 -5.53 10.51
C TYR A 325 -10.18 -6.76 11.11
N TYR A 326 -9.72 -6.64 12.32
CA TYR A 326 -9.03 -7.72 12.99
C TYR A 326 -9.87 -8.18 14.17
N ASP A 327 -10.09 -9.47 14.26
CA ASP A 327 -10.52 -10.05 15.52
C ASP A 327 -9.33 -9.95 16.46
N TRP A 328 -9.40 -9.07 17.42
CA TRP A 328 -8.34 -8.76 18.35
C TRP A 328 -8.81 -8.82 19.77
N GLU A 329 -7.94 -9.26 20.62
CA GLU A 329 -8.16 -9.35 22.04
C GLU A 329 -7.26 -8.37 22.79
N LEU A 330 -7.86 -7.55 23.64
CA LEU A 330 -7.12 -6.69 24.55
C LEU A 330 -6.43 -7.58 25.62
N LYS A 331 -5.11 -7.61 25.60
CA LYS A 331 -4.32 -8.38 26.57
C LYS A 331 -3.86 -7.55 27.74
N GLN A 332 -3.55 -6.27 27.53
CA GLN A 332 -3.07 -5.38 28.56
C GLN A 332 -3.46 -3.93 28.27
N SER A 333 -3.83 -3.21 29.31
CA SER A 333 -4.01 -1.75 29.28
C SER A 333 -3.46 -1.16 30.56
N VAL A 334 -2.50 -0.25 30.45
CA VAL A 334 -1.82 0.35 31.59
C VAL A 334 -1.73 1.85 31.42
N GLN A 335 -2.18 2.59 32.40
CA GLN A 335 -1.91 4.02 32.50
C GLN A 335 -0.49 4.20 33.06
N LEU A 336 0.46 4.59 32.18
CA LEU A 336 1.85 4.79 32.58
C LEU A 336 2.05 6.11 33.34
N HIS A 337 1.32 7.14 32.93
CA HIS A 337 1.30 8.47 33.53
C HIS A 337 -0.03 9.16 33.12
N PRO A 338 -0.56 10.14 33.89
CA PRO A 338 -1.63 10.99 33.37
C PRO A 338 -1.28 11.56 31.99
N GLY A 339 -2.08 11.24 30.98
CA GLY A 339 -1.80 11.59 29.58
C GLY A 339 -0.96 10.58 28.78
N VAL A 340 -0.48 9.47 29.38
CA VAL A 340 0.28 8.42 28.68
C VAL A 340 -0.30 7.05 28.99
N LYS A 341 -0.90 6.41 28.01
CA LYS A 341 -1.50 5.08 28.15
C LYS A 341 -0.87 4.10 27.18
N TYR A 342 -0.54 2.93 27.67
CA TYR A 342 -0.07 1.80 26.88
C TYR A 342 -1.14 0.74 26.78
N THR A 343 -1.33 0.19 25.58
CA THR A 343 -2.28 -0.87 25.32
C THR A 343 -1.64 -1.94 24.43
N TYR A 344 -1.87 -3.20 24.76
CA TYR A 344 -1.38 -4.34 24.01
C TYR A 344 -2.53 -5.22 23.54
N TYR A 345 -2.53 -5.54 22.26
CA TYR A 345 -3.52 -6.39 21.60
C TYR A 345 -2.85 -7.59 20.94
N GLU A 346 -3.50 -8.74 21.00
CA GLU A 346 -3.18 -9.89 20.16
C GLU A 346 -4.33 -10.13 19.18
N PHE A 347 -3.95 -10.41 17.93
CA PHE A 347 -4.94 -10.73 16.91
C PHE A 347 -5.26 -12.22 16.96
N THR A 348 -6.54 -12.56 17.07
CA THR A 348 -6.99 -13.96 17.22
C THR A 348 -6.97 -14.72 15.89
N ASN A 349 -7.05 -13.99 14.78
CA ASN A 349 -7.09 -14.55 13.43
C ASN A 349 -5.77 -14.38 12.64
N LEU A 350 -4.76 -13.74 13.23
CA LEU A 350 -3.45 -13.54 12.63
C LEU A 350 -2.35 -13.63 13.70
N PRO A 351 -1.16 -14.18 13.38
CA PRO A 351 -0.04 -14.21 14.32
C PRO A 351 0.60 -12.83 14.48
N ARG A 352 -0.17 -11.85 14.92
CA ARG A 352 0.26 -10.46 15.09
C ARG A 352 -0.02 -9.93 16.46
N LYS A 353 0.86 -9.02 16.88
CA LYS A 353 0.79 -8.27 18.12
C LYS A 353 0.81 -6.79 17.79
N MET A 354 -0.01 -6.01 18.48
CA MET A 354 -0.05 -4.56 18.33
C MET A 354 0.15 -3.89 19.69
N HIS A 355 1.16 -3.07 19.77
CA HIS A 355 1.45 -2.21 20.90
C HIS A 355 1.04 -0.78 20.55
N VAL A 356 0.16 -0.20 21.33
CA VAL A 356 -0.36 1.16 21.14
C VAL A 356 0.07 2.02 22.31
N LEU A 357 0.64 3.17 22.00
CA LEU A 357 0.93 4.21 22.97
C LEU A 357 0.06 5.41 22.63
N GLU A 358 -0.83 5.77 23.55
CA GLU A 358 -1.70 6.93 23.45
C GLU A 358 -1.09 8.06 24.29
N LEU A 359 -0.90 9.22 23.66
CA LEU A 359 -0.29 10.38 24.29
C LEU A 359 -1.24 11.58 24.19
N ASP A 360 -1.56 12.15 25.35
CA ASP A 360 -2.31 13.40 25.42
C ASP A 360 -1.32 14.58 25.43
N LEU A 361 -1.12 15.17 24.26
CA LEU A 361 -0.22 16.31 24.08
C LEU A 361 -0.78 17.63 24.64
N THR A 362 -2.02 17.65 25.11
CA THR A 362 -2.56 18.82 25.86
C THR A 362 -2.09 18.83 27.31
N ASN A 363 -1.56 17.71 27.80
CA ASN A 363 -0.96 17.62 29.13
C ASN A 363 0.49 18.09 29.09
N ASP A 364 0.81 19.19 29.74
CA ASP A 364 2.15 19.82 29.76
C ASP A 364 3.24 18.92 30.34
N ALA A 365 2.89 17.90 31.12
CA ALA A 365 3.85 16.92 31.63
C ALA A 365 4.22 15.81 30.65
N VAL A 366 3.58 15.78 29.45
CA VAL A 366 3.87 14.79 28.40
C VAL A 366 4.64 15.46 27.28
N GLU A 367 5.80 14.92 26.96
CA GLU A 367 6.65 15.40 25.85
C GLU A 367 7.02 14.24 24.93
N ILE A 368 7.12 14.52 23.63
CA ILE A 368 7.68 13.61 22.64
C ILE A 368 9.01 14.19 22.18
N SER A 369 10.08 13.50 22.48
CA SER A 369 11.42 13.82 21.99
C SER A 369 11.91 12.78 21.00
N THR A 370 12.89 13.14 20.21
CA THR A 370 13.56 12.25 19.26
C THR A 370 15.03 12.10 19.66
N SER A 371 15.64 10.99 19.30
CA SER A 371 17.05 10.74 19.58
C SER A 371 17.68 9.89 18.50
N MET A 372 18.92 10.19 18.17
CA MET A 372 19.79 9.33 17.34
C MET A 372 20.72 8.51 18.23
N ALA A 373 21.26 7.43 17.69
CA ALA A 373 22.28 6.66 18.38
C ALA A 373 23.48 7.55 18.77
N ASP A 374 23.88 7.54 20.03
CA ASP A 374 24.93 8.38 20.60
C ASP A 374 24.78 9.89 20.29
N ASP A 375 23.59 10.36 19.93
CA ASP A 375 23.27 11.73 19.50
C ASP A 375 24.15 12.24 18.33
N ILE A 376 24.54 11.36 17.43
CA ILE A 376 25.41 11.69 16.31
C ILE A 376 24.86 11.23 14.96
N VAL A 377 25.26 11.91 13.90
CA VAL A 377 25.12 11.45 12.52
C VAL A 377 26.39 10.71 12.11
N PRO A 378 26.38 9.40 11.90
CA PRO A 378 27.57 8.63 11.58
C PRO A 378 28.12 8.96 10.19
N ASN A 379 29.41 8.72 9.97
CA ASN A 379 30.02 8.86 8.66
C ASN A 379 29.55 7.75 7.70
N PRO A 380 28.86 8.06 6.60
CA PRO A 380 28.30 7.08 5.69
C PRO A 380 29.35 6.28 4.88
N ASN A 381 30.58 6.71 4.85
CA ASN A 381 31.70 6.01 4.21
C ASN A 381 32.57 5.25 5.22
N GLY A 382 32.16 5.27 6.49
CA GLY A 382 32.81 4.52 7.54
C GLY A 382 32.43 3.05 7.46
N ASN A 383 33.36 2.21 7.01
CA ASN A 383 33.30 0.81 7.42
C ASN A 383 33.54 0.73 8.93
N ASN A 384 33.31 -0.41 9.56
CA ASN A 384 33.50 -0.61 11.01
C ASN A 384 34.86 -0.13 11.53
N ASN A 385 35.86 0.01 10.67
CA ASN A 385 37.20 0.50 11.01
C ASN A 385 37.30 2.03 11.10
N SER A 386 36.48 2.80 10.37
CA SER A 386 36.54 4.27 10.40
C SER A 386 35.75 4.88 11.56
N ASN A 387 34.93 4.10 12.21
CA ASN A 387 34.24 4.45 13.46
C ASN A 387 34.89 3.78 14.68
N ASN A 388 36.21 3.49 14.63
CA ASN A 388 36.93 2.77 15.69
C ASN A 388 36.33 1.40 16.07
N GLY A 389 35.77 0.68 15.09
CA GLY A 389 35.15 -0.61 15.32
C GLY A 389 33.78 -0.53 16.04
N LYS A 390 33.28 0.66 16.33
CA LYS A 390 31.94 0.82 16.89
C LYS A 390 30.93 0.99 15.77
N ASN A 391 30.00 0.04 15.70
CA ASN A 391 28.74 0.29 15.02
C ASN A 391 28.04 1.43 15.77
N ILE A 392 27.82 2.56 15.11
CA ILE A 392 27.00 3.64 15.66
C ILE A 392 25.54 3.20 15.47
N ARG A 393 25.18 2.20 16.24
CA ARG A 393 23.82 1.67 16.36
C ARG A 393 23.58 1.41 17.81
N GLU A 394 22.53 1.96 18.28
CA GLU A 394 22.08 1.82 19.65
C GLU A 394 20.74 1.10 19.61
N THR A 395 20.52 0.11 20.43
CA THR A 395 19.19 -0.47 20.57
C THR A 395 18.28 0.55 21.26
N LEU A 396 16.98 0.41 21.06
CA LEU A 396 16.01 1.28 21.73
C LEU A 396 16.21 1.29 23.25
N SER A 397 16.50 0.11 23.83
CA SER A 397 16.75 -0.03 25.29
C SER A 397 18.02 0.70 25.73
N GLU A 398 19.10 0.63 24.97
CA GLU A 398 20.35 1.34 25.24
C GLU A 398 20.15 2.86 25.12
N ASN A 399 19.46 3.32 24.08
CA ASN A 399 19.13 4.73 23.90
C ASN A 399 18.31 5.28 25.07
N CYS A 400 17.24 4.60 25.46
CA CYS A 400 16.45 4.97 26.62
C CYS A 400 17.27 4.97 27.93
N ALA A 401 18.17 4.00 28.10
CA ALA A 401 19.04 3.95 29.28
C ALA A 401 20.03 5.13 29.30
N ARG A 402 20.61 5.46 28.15
CA ARG A 402 21.52 6.62 28.02
C ARG A 402 20.78 7.93 28.32
N LYS A 403 19.61 8.14 27.72
CA LYS A 403 18.82 9.36 27.95
C LYS A 403 18.36 9.50 29.42
N ARG A 404 18.05 8.39 30.10
CA ARG A 404 17.80 8.41 31.55
C ARG A 404 19.04 8.77 32.36
N ALA A 405 20.22 8.28 31.96
CA ALA A 405 21.48 8.66 32.59
C ALA A 405 21.83 10.14 32.40
N GLU A 406 21.33 10.75 31.32
CA GLU A 406 21.41 12.19 31.04
C GLU A 406 20.36 13.01 31.84
N GLY A 407 19.50 12.36 32.62
CA GLY A 407 18.52 13.01 33.50
C GLY A 407 17.12 13.13 32.90
N GLN A 408 16.84 12.49 31.76
CA GLN A 408 15.51 12.50 31.18
C GLN A 408 14.61 11.41 31.80
N GLU A 409 13.34 11.71 32.03
CA GLU A 409 12.33 10.72 32.43
C GLU A 409 11.72 10.07 31.22
N ILE A 410 12.21 8.91 30.81
CA ILE A 410 11.70 8.17 29.66
C ILE A 410 10.66 7.15 30.09
N LEU A 411 9.40 7.37 29.73
CA LEU A 411 8.29 6.46 30.01
C LEU A 411 8.17 5.36 28.97
N ALA A 412 8.36 5.70 27.70
CA ALA A 412 8.26 4.77 26.58
C ALA A 412 9.15 5.22 25.41
N GLY A 413 9.48 4.30 24.54
CA GLY A 413 10.22 4.60 23.32
C GLY A 413 9.83 3.67 22.18
N PHE A 414 10.02 4.12 20.93
CA PHE A 414 9.79 3.32 19.74
C PHE A 414 10.69 3.78 18.59
N ASN A 415 11.00 2.85 17.68
CA ASN A 415 11.80 3.17 16.50
C ASN A 415 10.93 3.81 15.42
N THR A 416 11.39 4.93 14.85
CA THR A 416 10.63 5.68 13.85
C THR A 416 11.29 5.75 12.48
N GLY A 417 12.59 5.97 12.41
CA GLY A 417 13.28 6.29 11.18
C GLY A 417 13.95 5.11 10.50
N PHE A 418 14.08 5.17 9.19
CA PHE A 418 14.95 4.27 8.44
C PHE A 418 16.41 4.73 8.52
N PHE A 419 17.30 3.77 8.58
CA PHE A 419 18.74 4.01 8.53
C PHE A 419 19.41 2.95 7.63
N ASN A 420 20.62 3.23 7.21
CA ASN A 420 21.41 2.26 6.50
C ASN A 420 21.94 1.22 7.49
N SER A 421 21.53 -0.02 7.34
CA SER A 421 21.91 -1.11 8.25
C SER A 421 23.41 -1.41 8.30
N HIS A 422 24.18 -0.95 7.31
CA HIS A 422 25.61 -1.17 7.24
C HIS A 422 26.42 -0.18 8.10
N ASP A 423 26.04 1.08 8.13
CA ASP A 423 26.79 2.16 8.76
C ASP A 423 25.98 2.97 9.80
N GLY A 424 24.70 2.68 9.96
CA GLY A 424 23.80 3.41 10.87
C GLY A 424 23.37 4.78 10.37
N PHE A 425 23.75 5.17 9.14
CA PHE A 425 23.45 6.49 8.59
C PHE A 425 21.95 6.71 8.42
N PRO A 426 21.37 7.79 8.99
CA PRO A 426 19.94 8.04 8.92
C PRO A 426 19.47 8.33 7.49
N ARG A 427 18.19 8.11 7.25
CA ARG A 427 17.54 8.46 5.97
C ARG A 427 16.37 9.39 6.23
N GLY A 428 16.30 10.48 5.46
CA GLY A 428 15.19 11.41 5.52
C GLY A 428 15.49 12.70 6.27
N LEU A 429 14.70 12.99 7.28
CA LEU A 429 14.73 14.22 8.06
C LEU A 429 14.71 13.87 9.55
N HIS A 430 15.62 14.47 10.32
CA HIS A 430 15.60 14.40 11.78
C HIS A 430 15.74 15.81 12.35
N ILE A 431 14.78 16.20 13.18
CA ILE A 431 14.74 17.48 13.89
C ILE A 431 14.47 17.17 15.37
N GLU A 432 15.36 17.60 16.25
CA GLU A 432 15.24 17.44 17.69
C GLU A 432 15.06 18.83 18.32
N GLU A 433 13.96 19.03 19.04
CA GLU A 433 13.65 20.31 19.69
C GLU A 433 13.73 21.52 18.73
N GLY A 434 13.22 21.35 17.51
CA GLY A 434 13.30 22.38 16.47
C GLY A 434 14.64 22.49 15.76
N ARG A 435 15.71 21.87 16.29
CA ARG A 435 17.03 21.89 15.67
C ARG A 435 17.14 20.81 14.58
N PRO A 436 17.48 21.17 13.35
CA PRO A 436 17.66 20.20 12.28
C PRO A 436 19.02 19.49 12.42
N ASP A 437 19.01 18.26 12.89
CA ASP A 437 20.23 17.46 13.08
C ASP A 437 20.65 16.69 11.83
N PHE A 438 19.67 16.32 11.00
CA PHE A 438 19.94 15.64 9.74
C PHE A 438 18.88 15.98 8.68
N VAL A 439 19.35 16.38 7.50
CA VAL A 439 18.52 16.62 6.32
C VAL A 439 19.17 16.01 5.09
N ASN A 440 18.56 14.97 4.56
CA ASN A 440 19.00 14.35 3.32
C ASN A 440 18.39 15.06 2.12
N ASN A 441 19.23 15.66 1.30
CA ASN A 441 18.79 16.42 0.14
C ASN A 441 18.01 15.59 -0.90
N LYS A 442 18.47 14.39 -1.19
CA LYS A 442 17.83 13.54 -2.21
C LYS A 442 16.38 13.20 -1.86
N THR A 443 16.11 13.06 -0.57
CA THR A 443 14.79 12.67 -0.08
C THR A 443 13.84 13.86 0.02
N VAL A 444 14.38 15.05 0.28
CA VAL A 444 13.60 16.24 0.63
C VAL A 444 13.33 17.15 -0.57
N ARG A 445 14.21 17.16 -1.57
CA ARG A 445 14.13 18.13 -2.69
C ARG A 445 13.77 17.59 -4.06
N THR A 446 14.29 16.44 -4.44
CA THR A 446 14.27 16.02 -5.85
C THR A 446 13.09 15.17 -6.24
N SER A 447 12.27 14.79 -5.30
CA SER A 447 11.24 13.85 -5.59
C SER A 447 9.92 14.23 -4.95
N LEU A 448 9.05 14.74 -5.77
CA LEU A 448 7.61 14.69 -5.52
C LEU A 448 7.13 13.24 -5.27
N THR A 449 7.96 12.24 -5.56
CA THR A 449 7.62 10.82 -5.50
C THR A 449 8.31 10.02 -4.41
N ASN A 450 9.42 10.48 -3.80
CA ASN A 450 10.15 9.73 -2.78
C ASN A 450 10.28 10.51 -1.46
N HIS A 451 9.27 10.57 -0.70
CA HIS A 451 9.11 10.22 0.71
C HIS A 451 9.96 11.00 1.73
N ALA A 452 9.65 12.26 1.92
CA ALA A 452 9.91 12.92 3.19
C ALA A 452 8.64 12.86 4.07
N ASN A 453 8.00 11.69 4.19
CA ASN A 453 6.96 11.50 5.18
C ASN A 453 7.62 11.48 6.56
N ALA A 454 7.26 12.41 7.39
CA ALA A 454 7.72 12.51 8.76
C ALA A 454 6.55 12.59 9.72
N PHE A 455 6.70 11.97 10.88
CA PHE A 455 5.90 12.30 12.04
C PHE A 455 6.48 13.58 12.65
N THR A 456 5.64 14.57 12.85
CA THR A 456 6.05 15.89 13.35
C THR A 456 5.18 16.28 14.53
N VAL A 457 5.81 16.68 15.62
CA VAL A 457 5.18 17.39 16.74
C VAL A 457 5.60 18.84 16.64
N PHE A 458 4.65 19.74 16.58
CA PHE A 458 4.89 21.17 16.48
C PHE A 458 5.05 21.84 17.85
N LYS A 459 5.58 23.06 17.87
CA LYS A 459 5.75 23.86 19.08
C LYS A 459 4.41 24.12 19.83
N ASP A 460 3.30 24.17 19.10
CA ASP A 460 1.95 24.28 19.63
C ASP A 460 1.39 22.93 20.14
N ARG A 461 2.23 21.88 20.15
CA ARG A 461 1.90 20.52 20.62
C ARG A 461 0.91 19.77 19.72
N THR A 462 0.56 20.31 18.56
CA THR A 462 -0.15 19.53 17.55
C THR A 462 0.79 18.53 16.89
N ALA A 463 0.24 17.41 16.42
CA ALA A 463 1.01 16.37 15.74
C ALA A 463 0.45 16.10 14.34
N SER A 464 1.33 15.79 13.41
CA SER A 464 0.92 15.39 12.06
C SER A 464 1.87 14.35 11.45
N CYS A 465 1.30 13.48 10.64
CA CYS A 465 2.07 12.61 9.74
C CYS A 465 1.91 13.09 8.31
N GLY A 466 2.97 13.15 7.55
CA GLY A 466 2.87 13.52 6.15
C GLY A 466 4.17 14.01 5.54
N LYS A 467 4.07 14.40 4.29
CA LYS A 467 5.19 14.90 3.51
C LYS A 467 5.68 16.24 4.06
N LYS A 468 6.98 16.34 4.31
CA LYS A 468 7.66 17.56 4.74
C LYS A 468 8.71 17.96 3.71
N VAL A 469 8.84 19.27 3.49
CA VAL A 469 9.85 19.86 2.63
C VAL A 469 10.73 20.73 3.52
N PHE A 470 12.04 20.57 3.40
CA PHE A 470 13.02 21.41 4.09
C PHE A 470 13.69 22.33 3.08
N THR A 471 13.76 23.61 3.40
CA THR A 471 14.51 24.62 2.65
C THR A 471 15.36 25.44 3.62
N GLY A 472 16.58 25.73 3.22
CA GLY A 472 17.48 26.56 4.02
C GLY A 472 18.24 27.55 3.17
N LYS A 473 18.52 28.71 3.72
CA LYS A 473 19.26 29.80 3.05
C LYS A 473 20.34 30.36 3.96
N ILE A 474 21.39 30.86 3.34
CA ILE A 474 22.46 31.62 3.97
C ILE A 474 22.52 32.97 3.27
N GLU A 475 22.51 34.06 4.02
CA GLU A 475 22.70 35.38 3.50
C GLU A 475 24.13 35.85 3.75
N VAL A 476 24.78 36.35 2.69
CA VAL A 476 26.13 36.91 2.77
C VAL A 476 26.20 38.20 1.94
N GLY A 477 26.44 39.30 2.61
CA GLY A 477 26.58 40.62 1.94
C GLY A 477 25.35 40.99 1.11
N GLY A 478 24.15 40.73 1.63
CA GLY A 478 22.85 41.02 1.00
C GLY A 478 22.43 40.06 -0.12
N ALA A 479 23.16 38.96 -0.33
CA ALA A 479 22.79 37.94 -1.30
C ALA A 479 22.45 36.64 -0.60
N GLU A 480 21.31 36.01 -1.00
CA GLU A 480 20.83 34.73 -0.48
C GLU A 480 21.38 33.57 -1.30
N TYR A 481 21.79 32.52 -0.62
CA TYR A 481 22.28 31.27 -1.17
C TYR A 481 21.55 30.10 -0.51
N GLU A 482 21.00 29.20 -1.30
CA GLU A 482 20.35 27.99 -0.76
C GLU A 482 21.41 26.97 -0.36
N TYR A 483 21.23 26.33 0.81
CA TYR A 483 21.96 25.12 1.16
C TYR A 483 21.05 23.91 1.09
N TYR A 484 21.63 22.76 0.78
CA TYR A 484 20.88 21.62 0.27
C TYR A 484 20.73 20.48 1.26
N SER A 485 21.60 20.38 2.22
CA SER A 485 21.56 19.33 3.23
C SER A 485 22.17 19.79 4.55
N ILE A 486 21.84 19.06 5.60
CA ILE A 486 22.48 19.20 6.91
C ILE A 486 23.02 17.84 7.30
N ASN A 487 24.33 17.79 7.62
CA ASN A 487 25.02 16.59 8.06
C ASN A 487 24.90 15.39 7.08
N ASP A 488 24.70 15.65 5.80
CA ASP A 488 24.69 14.67 4.72
C ASP A 488 25.95 14.83 3.84
N THR A 489 26.26 13.82 3.06
CA THR A 489 27.40 13.86 2.16
C THR A 489 26.99 14.17 0.72
N ILE A 490 27.69 15.11 0.08
CA ILE A 490 27.52 15.47 -1.33
C ILE A 490 27.68 14.27 -2.26
N LEU A 491 28.46 13.29 -1.87
CA LEU A 491 29.01 12.28 -2.76
C LEU A 491 28.08 11.11 -3.08
N ARG A 492 26.95 10.99 -2.42
CA ARG A 492 25.95 9.98 -2.77
C ARG A 492 25.09 10.37 -3.97
N GLN A 493 25.30 11.54 -4.54
CA GLN A 493 24.41 12.09 -5.54
C GLN A 493 25.14 12.41 -6.84
N GLY A 494 25.54 11.39 -7.58
CA GLY A 494 26.05 11.61 -8.94
C GLY A 494 25.13 12.55 -9.72
N SER A 495 25.67 13.61 -10.29
CA SER A 495 25.15 14.48 -11.34
C SER A 495 24.47 15.81 -11.00
N VAL A 496 24.26 16.19 -9.76
CA VAL A 496 23.84 17.59 -9.46
C VAL A 496 24.90 18.24 -8.61
N SER A 497 25.52 19.27 -9.12
CA SER A 497 26.48 20.11 -8.38
C SER A 497 25.72 20.89 -7.31
N GLN A 498 25.74 20.38 -6.10
CA GLN A 498 25.20 21.06 -4.94
C GLN A 498 26.30 21.86 -4.33
N GLU A 499 26.18 23.18 -4.44
CA GLU A 499 27.27 24.09 -4.14
C GLU A 499 27.39 24.43 -2.65
N ALA A 500 26.35 24.19 -1.83
CA ALA A 500 26.35 24.47 -0.40
C ALA A 500 25.74 23.39 0.46
N ASN A 501 26.44 22.96 1.50
CA ASN A 501 25.95 22.03 2.53
C ASN A 501 26.34 22.50 3.92
N LEU A 502 25.51 22.25 4.90
CA LEU A 502 25.72 22.64 6.28
C LEU A 502 26.14 21.45 7.12
N TYR A 503 27.13 21.63 7.99
CA TYR A 503 27.54 20.65 8.99
C TYR A 503 27.46 21.26 10.38
N THR A 504 26.97 20.47 11.33
CA THR A 504 26.93 20.80 12.76
C THR A 504 27.85 19.87 13.53
N ALA A 505 28.07 20.14 14.83
CA ALA A 505 28.86 19.26 15.69
C ALA A 505 28.23 17.86 15.89
N ARG A 506 26.94 17.67 15.49
CA ARG A 506 26.27 16.36 15.45
C ARG A 506 26.81 15.47 14.31
N TYR A 507 27.37 16.05 13.26
CA TYR A 507 28.06 15.28 12.23
C TYR A 507 29.41 14.81 12.77
N LYS A 508 29.39 13.69 13.42
CA LYS A 508 30.63 13.06 13.85
C LYS A 508 31.17 12.13 12.78
N LYS A 509 32.05 12.68 12.06
CA LYS A 509 33.30 12.00 11.89
C LYS A 509 33.99 12.06 13.23
N THR A 510 33.98 10.95 13.98
CA THR A 510 34.51 10.89 15.33
C THR A 510 35.82 11.66 15.42
N PRO A 511 35.94 12.64 16.30
CA PRO A 511 37.25 13.07 16.72
C PRO A 511 37.77 11.98 17.64
N HIS A 512 38.47 11.03 17.07
CA HIS A 512 39.46 10.35 17.86
C HIS A 512 40.70 11.22 17.80
N PRO A 513 41.35 11.48 18.93
CA PRO A 513 42.70 12.05 18.90
C PRO A 513 43.56 11.15 18.02
N GLY A 514 43.95 11.59 16.85
CA GLY A 514 44.85 10.91 15.96
C GLY A 514 44.36 10.45 14.59
N THR A 515 43.07 10.58 14.23
CA THR A 515 42.63 10.27 12.85
C THR A 515 41.51 11.17 12.34
N PRO A 516 41.86 12.37 11.85
CA PRO A 516 40.95 13.17 11.05
C PRO A 516 41.13 12.77 9.60
N SER A 517 40.38 11.87 9.07
CA SER A 517 40.43 11.66 7.64
C SER A 517 39.07 11.80 7.02
N LEU A 518 38.78 12.91 6.40
CA LEU A 518 37.91 12.97 5.25
C LEU A 518 38.57 12.11 4.17
N THR A 519 38.24 10.83 4.17
CA THR A 519 38.76 9.87 3.21
C THR A 519 38.28 10.11 1.79
N ASN A 520 37.45 11.15 1.59
CA ASN A 520 36.92 11.48 0.29
C ASN A 520 37.63 12.70 -0.31
N PRO A 521 38.30 12.53 -1.48
CA PRO A 521 39.05 13.60 -2.14
C PRO A 521 38.22 14.85 -2.45
N LEU A 522 36.91 14.68 -2.74
CA LEU A 522 36.02 15.80 -3.09
C LEU A 522 35.76 16.75 -1.90
N LEU A 523 35.77 16.24 -0.68
CA LEU A 523 35.60 17.08 0.52
C LEU A 523 36.85 17.93 0.84
N LYS A 524 38.00 17.52 0.36
CA LYS A 524 39.26 18.27 0.55
C LYS A 524 39.40 19.47 -0.38
N ASN A 525 38.67 19.45 -1.49
CA ASN A 525 38.74 20.49 -2.55
C ASN A 525 37.60 21.51 -2.43
N ALA A 526 37.09 21.76 -1.24
CA ALA A 526 36.02 22.70 -0.99
C ALA A 526 36.47 23.90 -0.16
N LEU A 527 35.72 24.98 -0.23
CA LEU A 527 35.81 26.08 0.72
C LEU A 527 34.93 25.75 1.92
N TYR A 528 35.48 25.85 3.11
CA TYR A 528 34.71 25.74 4.36
C TYR A 528 34.70 27.08 5.07
N VAL A 529 33.50 27.52 5.43
CA VAL A 529 33.29 28.67 6.28
C VAL A 529 32.73 28.18 7.61
N VAL A 530 33.50 28.28 8.67
CA VAL A 530 33.07 27.98 10.02
C VAL A 530 32.57 29.25 10.67
N ALA A 531 31.34 29.17 11.17
CA ALA A 531 30.71 30.31 11.83
C ALA A 531 30.13 29.88 13.19
N LYS A 532 30.08 30.82 14.09
CA LYS A 532 29.50 30.69 15.42
C LYS A 532 28.26 31.55 15.54
N ASN A 533 27.18 30.96 16.02
CA ASN A 533 25.94 31.68 16.29
C ASN A 533 26.16 32.76 17.36
N THR A 534 25.82 33.99 17.04
CA THR A 534 25.95 35.15 17.94
C THR A 534 24.62 35.75 18.33
N SER A 535 23.50 35.21 17.79
CA SER A 535 22.16 35.72 18.10
C SER A 535 21.66 35.35 19.52
N GLY A 536 22.34 34.45 20.21
CA GLY A 536 21.91 33.92 21.50
C GLY A 536 20.75 32.93 21.44
N ASN A 537 20.11 32.74 20.28
CA ASN A 537 19.04 31.79 20.05
C ASN A 537 19.60 30.55 19.34
N PRO A 538 19.13 29.34 19.70
CA PRO A 538 19.52 28.13 18.98
C PRO A 538 19.03 28.19 17.53
N MET A 539 19.74 27.54 16.61
CA MET A 539 19.32 27.38 15.24
C MET A 539 18.12 26.42 15.19
N THR A 540 16.92 26.96 15.03
CA THR A 540 15.67 26.20 14.99
C THR A 540 14.94 26.44 13.68
N VAL A 541 14.20 25.41 13.21
CA VAL A 541 13.40 25.50 11.98
C VAL A 541 12.22 26.46 12.18
N ASN A 542 11.88 27.20 11.12
CA ASN A 542 10.76 28.17 11.08
C ASN A 542 10.87 29.35 12.05
N ASP A 543 12.06 29.65 12.54
CA ASP A 543 12.32 30.72 13.51
C ASP A 543 13.00 31.95 12.87
N GLY A 544 12.98 32.01 11.54
CA GLY A 544 13.52 33.13 10.78
C GLY A 544 15.04 33.06 10.59
N TRP A 545 15.67 34.22 10.59
CA TRP A 545 17.10 34.35 10.42
C TRP A 545 17.82 34.44 11.76
N PHE A 546 18.99 33.83 11.85
CA PHE A 546 19.92 34.05 12.95
C PHE A 546 21.26 34.52 12.42
N GLU A 547 21.91 35.34 13.20
CA GLU A 547 23.21 35.90 12.90
C GLU A 547 24.32 34.97 13.39
N ALA A 548 25.38 34.91 12.61
CA ALA A 548 26.56 34.16 12.97
C ALA A 548 27.83 34.92 12.54
N THR A 549 28.87 34.79 13.33
CA THR A 549 30.17 35.36 13.04
C THR A 549 31.11 34.31 12.50
N VAL A 550 31.80 34.62 11.41
CA VAL A 550 32.80 33.71 10.81
C VAL A 550 34.00 33.62 11.75
N THR A 551 34.28 32.42 12.22
CA THR A 551 35.41 32.15 13.13
C THR A 551 36.62 31.58 12.41
N ARG A 552 36.41 30.89 11.27
CA ARG A 552 37.48 30.27 10.50
C ARG A 552 37.07 30.10 9.03
N ILE A 553 38.02 30.25 8.13
CA ILE A 553 37.87 29.93 6.71
C ILE A 553 38.99 28.98 6.32
N ASP A 554 38.65 27.80 5.81
CA ASP A 554 39.58 26.80 5.30
C ASP A 554 39.36 26.66 3.78
N ASP A 555 40.30 27.17 2.97
CA ASP A 555 40.17 27.17 1.51
C ASP A 555 40.96 26.02 0.87
N GLY A 556 40.26 24.97 0.51
CA GLY A 556 40.79 23.80 -0.18
C GLY A 556 40.66 23.83 -1.70
N ARG A 557 40.16 24.91 -2.30
CA ARG A 557 39.84 24.96 -3.74
C ARG A 557 41.09 24.88 -4.62
N THR A 558 42.18 25.48 -4.21
CA THR A 558 43.46 25.48 -4.95
C THR A 558 44.43 24.42 -4.44
N THR A 559 44.46 24.20 -3.14
CA THR A 559 45.27 23.17 -2.50
C THR A 559 44.39 22.38 -1.57
N PRO A 560 44.21 21.04 -1.83
CA PRO A 560 43.35 20.21 -1.00
C PRO A 560 43.72 20.29 0.48
N LEU A 561 42.72 20.48 1.32
CA LEU A 561 42.91 20.52 2.77
C LEU A 561 43.45 19.16 3.28
N ALA A 562 44.34 19.18 4.23
CA ALA A 562 44.78 18.00 4.93
C ALA A 562 43.57 17.38 5.71
N GLU A 563 42.76 18.26 6.32
CA GLU A 563 41.64 17.92 7.18
C GLU A 563 40.46 18.86 6.96
N ALA A 564 39.21 18.35 7.14
CA ALA A 564 38.05 19.23 7.18
C ALA A 564 37.93 19.94 8.54
N PRO A 565 37.19 21.06 8.59
CA PRO A 565 36.95 21.74 9.85
C PRO A 565 36.27 20.83 10.87
N TYR A 566 36.74 20.96 12.08
CA TYR A 566 36.26 20.25 13.23
C TYR A 566 35.43 21.20 14.08
N LEU A 567 34.20 20.78 14.42
CA LEU A 567 33.26 21.53 15.24
C LEU A 567 33.19 20.92 16.63
N THR A 568 33.25 21.72 17.65
CA THR A 568 33.32 21.27 19.06
C THR A 568 32.05 21.52 19.83
N THR A 569 31.24 22.48 19.41
CA THR A 569 30.03 22.91 20.11
C THR A 569 28.84 23.00 19.18
N LEU A 570 27.62 22.92 19.71
CA LEU A 570 26.39 22.95 18.92
C LEU A 570 26.00 24.34 18.43
N ASP A 571 26.71 25.39 18.87
CA ASP A 571 26.58 26.76 18.39
C ASP A 571 27.54 27.08 17.22
N GLU A 572 28.42 26.14 16.86
CA GLU A 572 29.26 26.18 15.67
C GLU A 572 28.71 25.33 14.54
N TRP A 573 28.88 25.81 13.34
CA TRP A 573 28.59 25.10 12.11
C TRP A 573 29.52 25.44 10.98
N ALA A 574 29.67 24.53 10.04
CA ALA A 574 30.50 24.71 8.87
C ALA A 574 29.62 24.65 7.61
N VAL A 575 29.79 25.67 6.76
CA VAL A 575 29.24 25.63 5.41
C VAL A 575 30.34 25.11 4.48
N GLN A 576 30.06 23.98 3.84
CA GLN A 576 30.90 23.46 2.76
C GLN A 576 30.42 24.04 1.44
N LEU A 577 31.31 24.63 0.68
CA LEU A 577 30.99 25.33 -0.54
C LEU A 577 31.87 24.84 -1.70
N THR A 578 31.25 24.71 -2.88
CA THR A 578 31.92 24.36 -4.13
C THR A 578 31.42 25.27 -5.26
N GLY A 579 32.07 25.24 -6.44
CA GLY A 579 31.61 25.93 -7.64
C GLY A 579 31.52 27.46 -7.49
N ALA A 580 30.58 28.05 -8.20
CA ALA A 580 30.39 29.51 -8.24
C ALA A 580 30.00 30.09 -6.88
N THR A 581 29.29 29.34 -6.06
CA THR A 581 28.92 29.77 -4.70
C THR A 581 30.15 29.90 -3.81
N ALA A 582 31.12 28.99 -3.92
CA ALA A 582 32.38 29.12 -3.17
C ALA A 582 33.17 30.39 -3.56
N GLU A 583 33.20 30.74 -4.85
CA GLU A 583 33.86 31.99 -5.34
C GLU A 583 33.14 33.22 -4.78
N ALA A 584 31.81 33.24 -4.80
CA ALA A 584 31.03 34.36 -4.31
C ALA A 584 31.21 34.58 -2.79
N PHE A 585 31.32 33.50 -2.01
CA PHE A 585 31.57 33.58 -0.57
C PHE A 585 32.98 34.03 -0.26
N ALA A 586 33.97 33.45 -0.92
CA ALA A 586 35.38 33.86 -0.71
C ALA A 586 35.63 35.33 -0.98
N ALA A 587 34.90 35.92 -1.93
CA ALA A 587 35.01 37.34 -2.25
C ALA A 587 34.39 38.28 -1.20
N LYS A 588 33.51 37.78 -0.34
CA LYS A 588 32.69 38.60 0.57
C LYS A 588 32.97 38.35 2.05
N LEU A 589 33.60 37.24 2.40
CA LEU A 589 33.77 36.83 3.80
C LEU A 589 35.23 36.92 4.25
N SER A 590 35.39 37.33 5.50
CA SER A 590 36.64 37.27 6.25
C SER A 590 36.34 36.76 7.67
N VAL A 591 37.39 36.34 8.38
CA VAL A 591 37.23 36.00 9.80
C VAL A 591 36.78 37.24 10.56
N GLY A 592 35.72 37.12 11.33
CA GLY A 592 35.09 38.22 12.06
C GLY A 592 33.95 38.94 11.31
N SER A 593 33.68 38.55 10.05
CA SER A 593 32.52 39.07 9.30
C SER A 593 31.22 38.39 9.71
#